data_74215be1d60cbadd7d662ce09125d5b6
#
_entry.id   74215be1d60cbadd7d662ce09125d5b6
#
_cell.length_a   1.000
_cell.length_b   1.000
_cell.length_c   1.000
_cell.angle_alpha   90.00
_cell.angle_beta   90.00
_cell.angle_gamma   90.00
#
_symmetry.space_group_name_H-M   'P 1'
#
loop_
_entity.id
_entity.type
_entity.pdbx_description
1 polymer ?
#
loop_
_entity_poly.entity_id
_entity_poly.type
_entity_poly.pdbx_seq_one_letter_code
_entity_poly.pdbx_strand_id
1 'polypeptide(L)'
;MRVPLRDPDAMGAALAAWVGERRGHAAEAVAFRRITTGHSRAMWYLELSDGERLVVRVEQGGVFGTSGAEEYRFMEAALQLGFPVATVRWSEPTGDVIGQPFFVMDFLPGAAAEREDRTLPASVAEDFVRQLHGLHDTPWEGVLANDTAPADATHEQIDRWAAVYRASSPIPIPLLEEGAVWLHRNAPELERSSIVHGDPGPGNFVHDGVGVVALTDWEFAHLGDPMEDWAYVIGMRGVRSMSKEAWRSLFRDIAGVEVTDADLRYWGAFNYFKGACANLSCLVAFAGPNPAPNMAIIGTALQQTFMRQLANLVGGT
;
A
#
# COMPACT_ATOMS: atom_id res chain seq x y z
N MET A 1 21.88 13.33 -18.79
CA MET A 1 21.43 12.38 -19.84
C MET A 1 20.57 11.34 -19.14
N ARG A 2 19.27 11.28 -19.41
CA ARG A 2 18.35 10.35 -18.72
C ARG A 2 18.69 8.91 -19.11
N VAL A 3 18.87 8.04 -18.12
CA VAL A 3 19.16 6.61 -18.35
C VAL A 3 17.84 5.89 -18.64
N PRO A 4 17.74 5.10 -19.73
CA PRO A 4 16.50 4.37 -20.02
C PRO A 4 16.23 3.29 -18.97
N LEU A 5 14.97 3.15 -18.53
CA LEU A 5 14.51 2.06 -17.64
C LEU A 5 14.73 0.64 -18.19
N ARG A 6 15.17 0.52 -19.45
CA ARG A 6 15.42 -0.75 -20.16
C ARG A 6 16.87 -1.20 -20.09
N ASP A 7 17.75 -0.42 -19.47
CA ASP A 7 19.17 -0.76 -19.30
C ASP A 7 19.48 -0.87 -17.79
N PRO A 8 19.37 -2.07 -17.21
CA PRO A 8 19.60 -2.27 -15.79
C PRO A 8 21.01 -1.89 -15.32
N ASP A 9 22.03 -2.13 -16.15
CA ASP A 9 23.42 -1.84 -15.78
C ASP A 9 23.63 -0.32 -15.69
N ALA A 10 23.16 0.41 -16.68
CA ALA A 10 23.23 1.87 -16.68
C ALA A 10 22.38 2.48 -15.55
N MET A 11 21.21 1.90 -15.24
CA MET A 11 20.40 2.31 -14.10
C MET A 11 21.13 2.09 -12.76
N GLY A 12 21.69 0.89 -12.58
CA GLY A 12 22.43 0.55 -11.36
C GLY A 12 23.60 1.50 -11.12
N ALA A 13 24.38 1.79 -12.16
CA ALA A 13 25.50 2.73 -12.08
C ALA A 13 25.04 4.17 -11.75
N ALA A 14 23.96 4.65 -12.38
CA ALA A 14 23.42 5.99 -12.10
C ALA A 14 22.89 6.11 -10.67
N LEU A 15 22.18 5.07 -10.19
CA LEU A 15 21.65 5.02 -8.82
C LEU A 15 22.77 4.93 -7.78
N ALA A 16 23.81 4.12 -8.02
CA ALA A 16 24.96 4.03 -7.12
C ALA A 16 25.70 5.37 -7.02
N ALA A 17 25.93 6.05 -8.14
CA ALA A 17 26.53 7.38 -8.17
C ALA A 17 25.68 8.39 -7.38
N TRP A 18 24.36 8.41 -7.63
CA TRP A 18 23.41 9.29 -6.95
C TRP A 18 23.32 9.04 -5.43
N VAL A 19 23.40 7.77 -4.99
CA VAL A 19 23.49 7.40 -3.57
C VAL A 19 24.83 7.84 -2.99
N GLY A 20 25.93 7.62 -3.72
CA GLY A 20 27.28 8.03 -3.30
C GLY A 20 27.39 9.53 -3.03
N GLU A 21 26.81 10.36 -3.89
CA GLU A 21 26.75 11.82 -3.69
C GLU A 21 26.07 12.19 -2.36
N ARG A 22 24.96 11.52 -2.03
CA ARG A 22 24.20 11.78 -0.79
C ARG A 22 24.90 11.29 0.47
N ARG A 23 25.70 10.26 0.33
CA ARG A 23 26.53 9.71 1.42
C ARG A 23 27.84 10.46 1.60
N GLY A 24 28.23 11.30 0.64
CA GLY A 24 29.48 12.04 0.65
C GLY A 24 30.72 11.18 0.28
N HIS A 25 30.53 9.96 -0.26
CA HIS A 25 31.62 9.13 -0.77
C HIS A 25 31.15 8.28 -1.96
N ALA A 26 32.09 7.98 -2.86
CA ALA A 26 31.79 7.22 -4.06
C ALA A 26 31.23 5.83 -3.73
N ALA A 27 30.27 5.38 -4.52
CA ALA A 27 29.68 4.06 -4.44
C ALA A 27 29.54 3.48 -5.85
N GLU A 28 29.76 2.16 -5.99
CA GLU A 28 29.57 1.42 -7.22
C GLU A 28 28.54 0.31 -7.00
N ALA A 29 27.70 0.06 -8.00
CA ALA A 29 26.75 -1.03 -7.96
C ALA A 29 27.48 -2.36 -8.25
N VAL A 30 27.47 -3.28 -7.30
CA VAL A 30 27.98 -4.65 -7.50
C VAL A 30 26.88 -5.63 -7.86
N ALA A 31 25.62 -5.33 -7.50
CA ALA A 31 24.44 -6.04 -7.96
C ALA A 31 23.27 -5.08 -8.13
N PHE A 32 22.58 -5.21 -9.24
CA PHE A 32 21.33 -4.48 -9.49
C PHE A 32 20.34 -5.41 -10.21
N ARG A 33 19.22 -5.71 -9.58
CA ARG A 33 18.23 -6.64 -10.12
C ARG A 33 16.81 -6.27 -9.71
N ARG A 34 15.86 -6.55 -10.59
CA ARG A 34 14.46 -6.33 -10.31
C ARG A 34 13.97 -7.32 -9.25
N ILE A 35 13.24 -6.82 -8.26
CA ILE A 35 12.44 -7.63 -7.33
C ILE A 35 11.11 -7.91 -8.01
N THR A 36 10.78 -9.18 -8.22
CA THR A 36 9.59 -9.59 -8.99
C THR A 36 8.33 -9.76 -8.14
N THR A 37 8.46 -9.67 -6.82
CA THR A 37 7.35 -9.65 -5.87
C THR A 37 6.79 -8.24 -5.78
N GLY A 38 5.49 -8.07 -5.98
CA GLY A 38 4.82 -6.76 -6.00
C GLY A 38 4.22 -6.43 -7.39
N HIS A 39 3.11 -5.70 -7.40
CA HIS A 39 2.33 -5.53 -8.62
C HIS A 39 2.25 -4.07 -9.11
N SER A 40 2.37 -3.08 -8.22
CA SER A 40 2.07 -1.69 -8.51
C SER A 40 3.27 -0.85 -8.92
N ARG A 41 4.44 -1.09 -8.35
CA ARG A 41 5.66 -0.32 -8.59
C ARG A 41 6.84 -1.23 -8.90
N ALA A 42 7.79 -0.72 -9.68
CA ALA A 42 9.02 -1.45 -9.93
C ALA A 42 9.94 -1.32 -8.74
N MET A 43 10.18 -2.43 -8.04
CA MET A 43 11.18 -2.52 -6.99
C MET A 43 12.47 -3.12 -7.54
N TRP A 44 13.60 -2.53 -7.15
CA TRP A 44 14.92 -2.96 -7.55
C TRP A 44 15.81 -3.13 -6.32
N TYR A 45 16.49 -4.26 -6.25
CA TYR A 45 17.56 -4.49 -5.29
C TYR A 45 18.84 -3.85 -5.81
N LEU A 46 19.50 -3.08 -4.99
CA LEU A 46 20.80 -2.45 -5.25
C LEU A 46 21.77 -2.84 -4.13
N GLU A 47 22.88 -3.46 -4.50
CA GLU A 47 24.00 -3.72 -3.59
C GLU A 47 25.20 -2.88 -4.01
N LEU A 48 25.78 -2.21 -3.05
CA LEU A 48 26.92 -1.33 -3.25
C LEU A 48 28.24 -2.02 -2.91
N SER A 49 29.35 -1.51 -3.43
CA SER A 49 30.69 -2.08 -3.27
C SER A 49 31.20 -2.16 -1.82
N ASP A 50 30.60 -1.41 -0.91
CA ASP A 50 30.88 -1.46 0.54
C ASP A 50 29.98 -2.47 1.29
N GLY A 51 29.11 -3.20 0.57
CA GLY A 51 28.21 -4.21 1.12
C GLY A 51 26.86 -3.66 1.58
N GLU A 52 26.59 -2.34 1.44
CA GLU A 52 25.25 -1.80 1.72
C GLU A 52 24.23 -2.33 0.73
N ARG A 53 23.06 -2.70 1.24
CA ARG A 53 21.96 -3.27 0.46
C ARG A 53 20.73 -2.38 0.58
N LEU A 54 20.21 -1.97 -0.56
CA LEU A 54 19.12 -1.02 -0.68
C LEU A 54 18.00 -1.56 -1.59
N VAL A 55 16.82 -1.01 -1.42
CA VAL A 55 15.71 -1.17 -2.35
C VAL A 55 15.39 0.18 -2.97
N VAL A 56 15.32 0.21 -4.28
CA VAL A 56 14.89 1.39 -5.05
C VAL A 56 13.47 1.13 -5.54
N ARG A 57 12.54 1.98 -5.11
CA ARG A 57 11.12 1.91 -5.47
C ARG A 57 10.83 2.99 -6.52
N VAL A 58 10.63 2.56 -7.77
CA VAL A 58 10.49 3.43 -8.94
C VAL A 58 9.02 3.59 -9.30
N GLU A 59 8.57 4.82 -9.54
CA GLU A 59 7.21 5.09 -9.99
C GLU A 59 6.95 4.54 -11.39
N GLN A 60 5.75 3.99 -11.60
CA GLN A 60 5.27 3.46 -12.87
C GLN A 60 4.04 4.24 -13.37
N GLY A 61 4.17 5.56 -13.53
CA GLY A 61 3.18 6.36 -14.25
C GLY A 61 1.79 6.47 -13.60
N GLY A 62 1.70 6.61 -12.28
CA GLY A 62 0.43 6.90 -11.60
C GLY A 62 -0.54 5.70 -11.50
N VAL A 63 -0.01 4.49 -11.50
CA VAL A 63 -0.79 3.27 -11.24
C VAL A 63 -1.47 3.39 -9.88
N PHE A 64 -2.72 2.98 -9.80
CA PHE A 64 -3.62 3.10 -8.64
C PHE A 64 -3.95 4.53 -8.20
N GLY A 65 -3.54 5.56 -8.94
CA GLY A 65 -3.78 6.95 -8.53
C GLY A 65 -3.05 7.37 -7.26
N THR A 66 -1.94 6.68 -6.92
CA THR A 66 -1.10 6.94 -5.75
C THR A 66 0.26 7.50 -6.17
N SER A 67 0.95 8.22 -5.28
CA SER A 67 2.28 8.76 -5.56
C SER A 67 3.34 8.18 -4.63
N GLY A 68 4.59 8.03 -5.13
CA GLY A 68 5.72 7.60 -4.33
C GLY A 68 6.08 8.61 -3.24
N ALA A 69 5.78 9.87 -3.45
CA ALA A 69 6.01 10.91 -2.45
C ALA A 69 5.07 10.77 -1.24
N GLU A 70 3.79 10.41 -1.47
CA GLU A 70 2.86 10.12 -0.36
C GLU A 70 3.27 8.86 0.38
N GLU A 71 3.62 7.80 -0.34
CA GLU A 71 4.10 6.55 0.27
C GLU A 71 5.35 6.81 1.13
N TYR A 72 6.35 7.49 0.59
CA TYR A 72 7.57 7.89 1.32
C TYR A 72 7.23 8.63 2.62
N ARG A 73 6.32 9.60 2.56
CA ARG A 73 5.91 10.42 3.70
C ARG A 73 5.26 9.61 4.82
N PHE A 74 4.35 8.69 4.49
CA PHE A 74 3.72 7.82 5.49
C PHE A 74 4.70 6.80 6.07
N MET A 75 5.62 6.25 5.27
CA MET A 75 6.70 5.40 5.77
C MET A 75 7.63 6.16 6.72
N GLU A 76 8.00 7.40 6.39
CA GLU A 76 8.83 8.25 7.25
C GLU A 76 8.11 8.58 8.57
N ALA A 77 6.82 8.91 8.51
CA ALA A 77 6.00 9.14 9.70
C ALA A 77 5.93 7.90 10.60
N ALA A 78 5.63 6.72 10.03
CA ALA A 78 5.58 5.47 10.77
C ALA A 78 6.93 5.14 11.42
N LEU A 79 8.04 5.37 10.71
CA LEU A 79 9.39 5.18 11.24
C LEU A 79 9.67 6.12 12.42
N GLN A 80 9.30 7.41 12.31
CA GLN A 80 9.48 8.40 13.39
C GLN A 80 8.64 8.05 14.62
N LEU A 81 7.49 7.43 14.44
CA LEU A 81 6.63 6.92 15.52
C LEU A 81 7.14 5.59 16.11
N GLY A 82 8.20 5.00 15.55
CA GLY A 82 8.83 3.79 16.06
C GLY A 82 8.23 2.48 15.55
N PHE A 83 7.41 2.53 14.49
CA PHE A 83 6.86 1.32 13.89
C PHE A 83 7.87 0.61 13.00
N PRO A 84 7.77 -0.72 12.86
CA PRO A 84 8.65 -1.51 12.03
C PRO A 84 8.33 -1.28 10.55
N VAL A 85 9.14 -0.45 9.92
CA VAL A 85 9.12 -0.16 8.48
C VAL A 85 10.54 -0.13 7.94
N ALA A 86 10.71 -0.34 6.63
CA ALA A 86 12.00 -0.14 6.02
C ALA A 86 12.44 1.33 6.18
N THR A 87 13.68 1.55 6.64
CA THR A 87 14.20 2.92 6.75
C THR A 87 14.23 3.57 5.39
N VAL A 88 13.38 4.58 5.18
CA VAL A 88 13.46 5.42 3.98
C VAL A 88 14.67 6.34 4.10
N ARG A 89 15.49 6.38 3.05
CA ARG A 89 16.75 7.09 3.05
C ARG A 89 16.66 8.40 2.29
N TRP A 90 16.26 8.34 1.03
CA TRP A 90 16.24 9.47 0.12
C TRP A 90 15.12 9.34 -0.90
N SER A 91 14.58 10.48 -1.34
CA SER A 91 13.60 10.59 -2.41
C SER A 91 14.14 11.41 -3.58
N GLU A 92 13.81 11.00 -4.79
CA GLU A 92 14.08 11.74 -6.03
C GLU A 92 12.75 11.92 -6.78
N PRO A 93 12.07 13.07 -6.59
CA PRO A 93 10.72 13.29 -7.13
C PRO A 93 10.69 13.80 -8.57
N THR A 94 11.82 14.18 -9.16
CA THR A 94 11.87 14.87 -10.47
C THR A 94 12.00 13.91 -11.65
N GLY A 95 12.54 12.72 -11.42
CA GLY A 95 12.89 11.75 -12.46
C GLY A 95 14.14 12.12 -13.27
N ASP A 96 14.99 13.02 -12.75
CA ASP A 96 16.18 13.49 -13.48
C ASP A 96 17.29 12.45 -13.56
N VAL A 97 17.34 11.49 -12.62
CA VAL A 97 18.40 10.48 -12.55
C VAL A 97 18.15 9.32 -13.52
N ILE A 98 16.98 8.67 -13.44
CA ILE A 98 16.64 7.48 -14.21
C ILE A 98 15.40 7.64 -15.10
N GLY A 99 14.93 8.87 -15.29
CA GLY A 99 13.77 9.16 -16.13
C GLY A 99 12.40 8.96 -15.46
N GLN A 100 12.39 8.54 -14.21
CA GLN A 100 11.21 8.37 -13.37
C GLN A 100 11.51 8.78 -11.92
N PRO A 101 10.55 9.34 -11.18
CA PRO A 101 10.67 9.53 -9.75
C PRO A 101 10.91 8.20 -9.03
N PHE A 102 11.67 8.24 -7.94
CA PHE A 102 11.91 7.08 -7.10
C PHE A 102 12.26 7.49 -5.66
N PHE A 103 12.20 6.53 -4.76
CA PHE A 103 12.83 6.65 -3.46
C PHE A 103 13.65 5.39 -3.12
N VAL A 104 14.56 5.57 -2.17
CA VAL A 104 15.50 4.54 -1.72
C VAL A 104 15.24 4.24 -0.25
N MET A 105 15.21 2.96 0.07
CA MET A 105 15.05 2.45 1.43
C MET A 105 15.99 1.28 1.70
N ASP A 106 16.17 0.94 2.97
CA ASP A 106 16.97 -0.20 3.38
C ASP A 106 16.37 -1.51 2.86
N PHE A 107 17.24 -2.43 2.44
CA PHE A 107 16.84 -3.81 2.21
C PHE A 107 16.68 -4.53 3.54
N LEU A 108 15.50 -5.08 3.78
CA LEU A 108 15.21 -5.85 4.99
C LEU A 108 15.40 -7.34 4.73
N PRO A 109 16.24 -8.03 5.54
CA PRO A 109 16.27 -9.48 5.52
C PRO A 109 15.01 -10.03 6.21
N GLY A 110 14.48 -11.13 5.69
CA GLY A 110 13.32 -11.80 6.26
C GLY A 110 12.52 -12.54 5.20
N ALA A 111 11.52 -13.29 5.63
CA ALA A 111 10.54 -13.88 4.76
C ALA A 111 9.35 -12.92 4.63
N ALA A 112 8.97 -12.60 3.40
CA ALA A 112 7.68 -11.97 3.18
C ALA A 112 6.59 -12.94 3.64
N ALA A 113 5.65 -12.46 4.47
CA ALA A 113 4.43 -13.21 4.73
C ALA A 113 3.68 -13.33 3.41
N GLU A 114 3.72 -14.49 2.78
CA GLU A 114 3.04 -14.67 1.51
C GLU A 114 1.51 -14.63 1.73
N ARG A 115 0.81 -13.97 0.82
CA ARG A 115 -0.67 -13.89 0.84
C ARG A 115 -1.33 -15.28 0.82
N GLU A 116 -0.57 -16.29 0.43
CA GLU A 116 -1.02 -17.67 0.31
C GLU A 116 -0.57 -18.56 1.46
N ASP A 117 0.20 -18.04 2.41
CA ASP A 117 0.60 -18.77 3.61
C ASP A 117 -0.62 -19.09 4.47
N ARG A 118 -1.04 -20.35 4.37
CA ARG A 118 -2.16 -20.88 5.15
C ARG A 118 -1.80 -21.14 6.62
N THR A 119 -0.55 -20.91 6.98
CA THR A 119 -0.01 -21.19 8.32
C THR A 119 0.85 -20.03 8.80
N LEU A 120 0.21 -18.88 9.01
CA LEU A 120 0.87 -17.79 9.70
C LEU A 120 1.13 -18.22 11.16
N PRO A 121 2.38 -18.16 11.69
CA PRO A 121 2.62 -18.45 13.09
C PRO A 121 1.77 -17.56 14.01
N ALA A 122 1.21 -18.13 15.07
CA ALA A 122 0.34 -17.37 15.96
C ALA A 122 1.03 -16.14 16.54
N SER A 123 2.31 -16.27 16.94
CA SER A 123 3.11 -15.13 17.44
C SER A 123 3.26 -14.01 16.43
N VAL A 124 3.42 -14.33 15.14
CA VAL A 124 3.51 -13.34 14.06
C VAL A 124 2.16 -12.66 13.83
N ALA A 125 1.06 -13.42 13.85
CA ALA A 125 -0.29 -12.86 13.73
C ALA A 125 -0.62 -11.92 14.89
N GLU A 126 -0.28 -12.33 16.12
CA GLU A 126 -0.45 -11.50 17.31
C GLU A 126 0.39 -10.21 17.24
N ASP A 127 1.64 -10.33 16.83
CA ASP A 127 2.51 -9.17 16.72
C ASP A 127 2.04 -8.23 15.62
N PHE A 128 1.61 -8.77 14.46
CA PHE A 128 1.00 -7.96 13.41
C PHE A 128 -0.19 -7.14 13.92
N VAL A 129 -1.08 -7.75 14.71
CA VAL A 129 -2.22 -7.03 15.30
C VAL A 129 -1.76 -5.93 16.27
N ARG A 130 -0.72 -6.20 17.09
CA ARG A 130 -0.14 -5.17 17.98
C ARG A 130 0.45 -4.00 17.20
N GLN A 131 1.19 -4.27 16.12
CA GLN A 131 1.79 -3.23 15.28
C GLN A 131 0.71 -2.39 14.59
N LEU A 132 -0.31 -3.03 14.02
CA LEU A 132 -1.41 -2.32 13.37
C LEU A 132 -2.23 -1.48 14.36
N HIS A 133 -2.54 -2.05 15.53
CA HIS A 133 -3.21 -1.32 16.61
C HIS A 133 -2.39 -0.12 17.09
N GLY A 134 -1.10 -0.33 17.33
CA GLY A 134 -0.19 0.74 17.71
C GLY A 134 -0.18 1.88 16.69
N LEU A 135 -0.13 1.54 15.40
CA LEU A 135 -0.19 2.53 14.30
C LEU A 135 -1.47 3.36 14.37
N HIS A 136 -2.61 2.71 14.61
CA HIS A 136 -3.90 3.39 14.70
C HIS A 136 -4.07 4.23 15.97
N ASP A 137 -3.46 3.81 17.07
CA ASP A 137 -3.65 4.45 18.37
C ASP A 137 -2.62 5.55 18.68
N THR A 138 -1.49 5.56 18.00
CA THR A 138 -0.44 6.56 18.19
C THR A 138 -0.82 7.90 17.57
N PRO A 139 -0.73 9.02 18.30
CA PRO A 139 -0.95 10.36 17.75
C PRO A 139 0.03 10.65 16.58
N TRP A 140 -0.51 11.04 15.46
CA TRP A 140 0.24 11.29 14.22
C TRP A 140 0.59 12.77 13.99
N GLU A 141 -0.05 13.69 14.71
CA GLU A 141 0.04 15.14 14.50
C GLU A 141 1.46 15.68 14.65
N GLY A 142 2.29 15.02 15.46
CA GLY A 142 3.68 15.39 15.65
C GLY A 142 4.59 15.10 14.46
N VAL A 143 4.21 14.14 13.61
CA VAL A 143 5.03 13.68 12.47
C VAL A 143 4.43 14.08 11.12
N LEU A 144 3.11 14.25 11.06
CA LEU A 144 2.37 14.75 9.89
C LEU A 144 1.82 16.16 10.17
N ALA A 145 2.65 17.02 10.78
CA ALA A 145 2.23 18.31 11.33
C ALA A 145 1.62 19.30 10.32
N ASN A 146 1.87 19.10 9.01
CA ASN A 146 1.28 19.91 7.95
C ASN A 146 -0.05 19.35 7.44
N ASP A 147 -0.45 18.17 7.92
CA ASP A 147 -1.73 17.58 7.56
C ASP A 147 -2.78 18.06 8.57
N THR A 148 -3.92 18.45 8.04
CA THR A 148 -5.13 18.64 8.84
C THR A 148 -5.88 17.32 8.78
N ALA A 149 -6.24 16.77 9.95
CA ALA A 149 -7.16 15.65 9.97
C ALA A 149 -8.45 16.09 9.27
N PRO A 150 -8.84 15.45 8.18
CA PRO A 150 -10.10 15.80 7.52
C PRO A 150 -11.23 15.54 8.52
N ALA A 151 -12.09 16.52 8.74
CA ALA A 151 -13.29 16.32 9.56
C ALA A 151 -14.20 15.22 8.97
N ASP A 152 -14.01 14.93 7.69
CA ASP A 152 -14.79 14.01 6.87
C ASP A 152 -13.87 13.04 6.07
N ALA A 153 -12.84 12.48 6.74
CA ALA A 153 -11.83 11.64 6.06
C ALA A 153 -12.44 10.52 5.22
N THR A 154 -13.49 9.87 5.71
CA THR A 154 -14.17 8.79 4.97
C THR A 154 -14.79 9.32 3.68
N HIS A 155 -15.50 10.46 3.72
CA HIS A 155 -16.08 11.06 2.53
C HIS A 155 -15.02 11.54 1.54
N GLU A 156 -13.93 12.11 2.02
CA GLU A 156 -12.81 12.53 1.18
C GLU A 156 -12.13 11.34 0.48
N GLN A 157 -12.00 10.21 1.17
CA GLN A 157 -11.45 8.99 0.55
C GLN A 157 -12.39 8.41 -0.51
N ILE A 158 -13.72 8.45 -0.31
CA ILE A 158 -14.68 8.04 -1.33
C ILE A 158 -14.53 8.91 -2.58
N ASP A 159 -14.47 10.23 -2.40
CA ASP A 159 -14.33 11.19 -3.51
C ASP A 159 -12.99 11.05 -4.23
N ARG A 160 -11.90 10.84 -3.49
CA ARG A 160 -10.58 10.56 -4.06
C ARG A 160 -10.63 9.35 -4.99
N TRP A 161 -11.17 8.23 -4.53
CA TRP A 161 -11.23 7.02 -5.35
C TRP A 161 -12.20 7.14 -6.52
N ALA A 162 -13.31 7.83 -6.35
CA ALA A 162 -14.21 8.18 -7.45
C ALA A 162 -13.48 9.03 -8.52
N ALA A 163 -12.64 9.97 -8.10
CA ALA A 163 -11.84 10.77 -9.03
C ALA A 163 -10.82 9.92 -9.79
N VAL A 164 -10.16 8.95 -9.14
CA VAL A 164 -9.22 8.02 -9.78
C VAL A 164 -9.89 7.22 -10.90
N TYR A 165 -11.07 6.64 -10.63
CA TYR A 165 -11.77 5.90 -11.68
C TYR A 165 -12.25 6.81 -12.82
N ARG A 166 -12.79 8.01 -12.51
CA ARG A 166 -13.26 8.96 -13.52
C ARG A 166 -12.12 9.44 -14.42
N ALA A 167 -10.93 9.60 -13.89
CA ALA A 167 -9.72 9.88 -14.66
C ALA A 167 -9.29 8.70 -15.56
N SER A 168 -9.66 7.47 -15.18
CA SER A 168 -9.27 6.24 -15.87
C SER A 168 -10.31 5.69 -16.83
N SER A 169 -11.53 6.21 -16.81
CA SER A 169 -12.63 5.76 -17.68
C SER A 169 -13.25 6.92 -18.44
N PRO A 170 -13.38 6.83 -19.78
CA PRO A 170 -14.01 7.88 -20.60
C PRO A 170 -15.53 7.95 -20.43
N ILE A 171 -16.14 6.94 -19.82
CA ILE A 171 -17.57 6.85 -19.58
C ILE A 171 -17.85 6.54 -18.11
N PRO A 172 -18.94 7.05 -17.52
CA PRO A 172 -19.38 6.66 -16.18
C PRO A 172 -19.63 5.14 -16.10
N ILE A 173 -19.21 4.54 -14.98
CA ILE A 173 -19.49 3.13 -14.67
C ILE A 173 -20.59 3.12 -13.62
N PRO A 174 -21.84 2.71 -13.96
CA PRO A 174 -22.99 2.85 -13.08
C PRO A 174 -22.80 2.28 -11.68
N LEU A 175 -22.20 1.10 -11.56
CA LEU A 175 -21.96 0.47 -10.26
C LEU A 175 -20.97 1.27 -9.38
N LEU A 176 -19.98 1.94 -9.96
CA LEU A 176 -19.07 2.78 -9.19
C LEU A 176 -19.72 4.09 -8.76
N GLU A 177 -20.55 4.70 -9.60
CA GLU A 177 -21.32 5.88 -9.22
C GLU A 177 -22.34 5.56 -8.11
N GLU A 178 -23.11 4.47 -8.26
CA GLU A 178 -24.02 3.98 -7.22
C GLU A 178 -23.28 3.59 -5.94
N GLY A 179 -22.12 2.94 -6.09
CA GLY A 179 -21.25 2.58 -4.96
C GLY A 179 -20.81 3.80 -4.18
N ALA A 180 -20.36 4.86 -4.85
CA ALA A 180 -19.99 6.12 -4.19
C ALA A 180 -21.18 6.74 -3.44
N VAL A 181 -22.34 6.80 -4.08
CA VAL A 181 -23.57 7.32 -3.44
C VAL A 181 -23.97 6.50 -2.22
N TRP A 182 -23.89 5.17 -2.32
CA TRP A 182 -24.21 4.29 -1.21
C TRP A 182 -23.22 4.47 -0.06
N LEU A 183 -21.92 4.54 -0.34
CA LEU A 183 -20.86 4.75 0.65
C LEU A 183 -21.03 6.07 1.38
N HIS A 184 -21.31 7.18 0.66
CA HIS A 184 -21.58 8.47 1.28
C HIS A 184 -22.79 8.45 2.22
N ARG A 185 -23.86 7.75 1.84
CA ARG A 185 -25.11 7.70 2.64
C ARG A 185 -24.99 6.83 3.89
N ASN A 186 -24.08 5.87 3.88
CA ASN A 186 -23.93 4.89 4.95
C ASN A 186 -22.60 5.05 5.71
N ALA A 187 -21.85 6.13 5.45
CA ALA A 187 -20.58 6.39 6.11
C ALA A 187 -20.77 6.41 7.64
N PRO A 188 -19.97 5.63 8.38
CA PRO A 188 -19.98 5.74 9.83
C PRO A 188 -19.46 7.11 10.27
N GLU A 189 -19.89 7.54 11.45
CA GLU A 189 -19.35 8.75 12.05
C GLU A 189 -17.90 8.49 12.47
N LEU A 190 -16.99 9.37 12.06
CA LEU A 190 -15.58 9.26 12.36
C LEU A 190 -15.30 9.85 13.74
N GLU A 191 -14.98 9.01 14.71
CA GLU A 191 -14.63 9.46 16.05
C GLU A 191 -13.22 10.08 16.11
N ARG A 192 -12.25 9.47 15.44
CA ARG A 192 -10.85 9.89 15.39
C ARG A 192 -10.17 9.45 14.11
N SER A 193 -9.44 10.36 13.49
CA SER A 193 -8.57 10.04 12.37
C SER A 193 -7.26 9.41 12.85
N SER A 194 -6.82 8.35 12.18
CA SER A 194 -5.59 7.62 12.44
C SER A 194 -4.76 7.47 11.16
N ILE A 195 -3.50 7.07 11.29
CA ILE A 195 -2.77 6.56 10.12
C ILE A 195 -3.35 5.21 9.74
N VAL A 196 -3.99 5.13 8.60
CA VAL A 196 -4.51 3.91 7.99
C VAL A 196 -3.49 3.40 6.99
N HIS A 197 -3.14 2.11 7.06
CA HIS A 197 -2.23 1.49 6.09
C HIS A 197 -2.89 1.33 4.71
N GLY A 198 -4.18 1.03 4.70
CA GLY A 198 -5.02 0.94 3.52
C GLY A 198 -4.95 -0.39 2.74
N ASP A 199 -3.95 -1.23 3.02
CA ASP A 199 -3.78 -2.58 2.44
C ASP A 199 -3.07 -3.54 3.41
N PRO A 200 -3.45 -3.60 4.70
CA PRO A 200 -2.73 -4.38 5.70
C PRO A 200 -3.01 -5.88 5.61
N GLY A 201 -2.05 -6.68 6.07
CA GLY A 201 -2.23 -8.11 6.25
C GLY A 201 -1.20 -8.97 5.54
N PRO A 202 -1.39 -10.30 5.52
CA PRO A 202 -0.50 -11.24 4.85
C PRO A 202 -0.25 -10.86 3.39
N GLY A 203 1.02 -10.80 3.02
CA GLY A 203 1.52 -10.27 1.75
C GLY A 203 2.10 -8.85 1.86
N ASN A 204 1.79 -8.09 2.92
CA ASN A 204 2.27 -6.71 3.12
C ASN A 204 2.97 -6.51 4.46
N PHE A 205 3.65 -7.53 4.93
CA PHE A 205 4.65 -7.45 5.99
C PHE A 205 5.72 -8.52 5.84
N VAL A 206 6.89 -8.26 6.41
CA VAL A 206 8.01 -9.19 6.54
C VAL A 206 8.08 -9.67 7.98
N HIS A 207 8.37 -10.96 8.21
CA HIS A 207 8.51 -11.54 9.54
C HIS A 207 9.74 -12.44 9.64
N ASP A 208 10.22 -12.70 10.87
CA ASP A 208 11.33 -13.60 11.17
C ASP A 208 10.88 -14.97 11.72
N GLY A 209 9.57 -15.22 11.72
CA GLY A 209 8.93 -16.41 12.29
C GLY A 209 8.50 -16.24 13.75
N VAL A 210 8.87 -15.13 14.40
CA VAL A 210 8.50 -14.79 15.78
C VAL A 210 7.63 -13.54 15.83
N GLY A 211 7.99 -12.51 15.07
CA GLY A 211 7.30 -11.24 15.00
C GLY A 211 7.45 -10.56 13.65
N VAL A 212 6.81 -9.40 13.50
CA VAL A 212 6.86 -8.55 12.33
C VAL A 212 8.18 -7.77 12.31
N VAL A 213 8.95 -7.95 11.25
CA VAL A 213 10.18 -7.20 11.00
C VAL A 213 9.88 -5.85 10.35
N ALA A 214 8.91 -5.82 9.43
CA ALA A 214 8.44 -4.58 8.83
C ALA A 214 7.04 -4.73 8.22
N LEU A 215 6.23 -3.68 8.34
CA LEU A 215 5.06 -3.42 7.51
C LEU A 215 5.54 -2.87 6.16
N THR A 216 4.95 -3.33 5.07
CA THR A 216 5.37 -3.00 3.69
C THR A 216 4.18 -2.61 2.84
N ASP A 217 4.45 -1.97 1.69
CA ASP A 217 3.45 -1.58 0.70
C ASP A 217 2.47 -0.50 1.17
N TRP A 218 3.04 0.63 1.54
CA TRP A 218 2.35 1.81 2.10
C TRP A 218 1.67 2.70 1.05
N GLU A 219 1.55 2.24 -0.18
CA GLU A 219 1.04 3.06 -1.30
C GLU A 219 -0.42 3.51 -1.14
N PHE A 220 -1.20 2.85 -0.28
CA PHE A 220 -2.58 3.22 0.05
C PHE A 220 -2.72 3.94 1.39
N ALA A 221 -1.60 4.22 2.07
CA ALA A 221 -1.64 4.86 3.37
C ALA A 221 -2.24 6.27 3.31
N HIS A 222 -3.04 6.59 4.30
CA HIS A 222 -3.72 7.89 4.43
C HIS A 222 -4.15 8.14 5.88
N LEU A 223 -4.65 9.35 6.14
CA LEU A 223 -5.37 9.64 7.38
C LEU A 223 -6.85 9.27 7.22
N GLY A 224 -7.38 8.45 8.11
CA GLY A 224 -8.74 7.95 8.00
C GLY A 224 -9.21 7.14 9.20
N ASP A 225 -10.31 6.42 9.01
CA ASP A 225 -10.89 5.55 10.04
C ASP A 225 -10.12 4.22 10.10
N PRO A 226 -9.55 3.85 11.25
CA PRO A 226 -8.81 2.60 11.40
C PRO A 226 -9.67 1.35 11.16
N MET A 227 -10.98 1.43 11.22
CA MET A 227 -11.86 0.30 10.93
C MET A 227 -11.73 -0.20 9.49
N GLU A 228 -11.30 0.66 8.56
CA GLU A 228 -10.95 0.26 7.19
C GLU A 228 -9.93 -0.88 7.19
N ASP A 229 -8.83 -0.72 7.95
CA ASP A 229 -7.75 -1.71 8.01
C ASP A 229 -8.21 -3.02 8.66
N TRP A 230 -8.95 -2.95 9.78
CA TRP A 230 -9.47 -4.14 10.45
C TRP A 230 -10.39 -4.96 9.55
N ALA A 231 -11.30 -4.29 8.86
CA ALA A 231 -12.19 -4.93 7.90
C ALA A 231 -11.43 -5.48 6.69
N TYR A 232 -10.37 -4.78 6.24
CA TYR A 232 -9.53 -5.22 5.13
C TYR A 232 -8.81 -6.54 5.44
N VAL A 233 -8.21 -6.66 6.63
CA VAL A 233 -7.57 -7.90 7.06
C VAL A 233 -8.57 -9.05 7.05
N ILE A 234 -9.73 -8.88 7.68
CA ILE A 234 -10.77 -9.94 7.76
C ILE A 234 -11.33 -10.27 6.38
N GLY A 235 -11.62 -9.28 5.56
CA GLY A 235 -12.38 -9.45 4.31
C GLY A 235 -11.53 -9.78 3.09
N MET A 236 -10.24 -9.41 3.10
CA MET A 236 -9.42 -9.45 1.88
C MET A 236 -8.11 -10.21 2.06
N ARG A 237 -7.17 -9.74 2.89
CA ARG A 237 -5.85 -10.37 2.96
C ARG A 237 -5.74 -11.52 3.93
N GLY A 238 -6.44 -11.46 5.05
CA GLY A 238 -6.38 -12.47 6.10
C GLY A 238 -7.23 -13.72 5.86
N VAL A 239 -8.12 -13.69 4.86
CA VAL A 239 -9.12 -14.77 4.62
C VAL A 239 -8.53 -16.15 4.36
N ARG A 240 -7.28 -16.24 3.94
CA ARG A 240 -6.61 -17.52 3.66
C ARG A 240 -5.78 -18.02 4.84
N SER A 241 -5.35 -17.13 5.72
CA SER A 241 -4.51 -17.46 6.88
C SER A 241 -5.30 -17.89 8.08
N MET A 242 -6.45 -17.25 8.33
CA MET A 242 -7.32 -17.57 9.47
C MET A 242 -8.79 -17.31 9.14
N SER A 243 -9.72 -17.91 9.92
CA SER A 243 -11.16 -17.63 9.78
C SER A 243 -11.48 -16.20 10.26
N LYS A 244 -12.64 -15.68 9.83
CA LYS A 244 -13.12 -14.36 10.28
C LYS A 244 -13.24 -14.28 11.81
N GLU A 245 -13.75 -15.35 12.40
CA GLU A 245 -13.93 -15.45 13.85
C GLU A 245 -12.59 -15.45 14.60
N ALA A 246 -11.58 -16.13 14.06
CA ALA A 246 -10.24 -16.12 14.63
C ALA A 246 -9.60 -14.72 14.58
N TRP A 247 -9.73 -14.00 13.45
CA TRP A 247 -9.28 -12.62 13.34
C TRP A 247 -10.03 -11.69 14.31
N ARG A 248 -11.36 -11.81 14.41
CA ARG A 248 -12.16 -11.02 15.35
C ARG A 248 -11.75 -11.26 16.80
N SER A 249 -11.52 -12.53 17.19
CA SER A 249 -11.01 -12.84 18.52
C SER A 249 -9.66 -12.19 18.77
N LEU A 250 -8.74 -12.32 17.82
CA LEU A 250 -7.42 -11.76 17.95
C LEU A 250 -7.43 -10.23 18.08
N PHE A 251 -8.28 -9.53 17.30
CA PHE A 251 -8.44 -8.08 17.40
C PHE A 251 -9.01 -7.64 18.75
N ARG A 252 -10.05 -8.33 19.22
CA ARG A 252 -10.64 -8.07 20.51
C ARG A 252 -9.64 -8.33 21.66
N ASP A 253 -8.96 -9.47 21.62
CA ASP A 253 -8.10 -9.92 22.72
C ASP A 253 -6.82 -9.10 22.83
N ILE A 254 -6.29 -8.57 21.72
CA ILE A 254 -5.03 -7.81 21.67
C ILE A 254 -5.27 -6.31 21.62
N ALA A 255 -6.18 -5.87 20.75
CA ALA A 255 -6.41 -4.45 20.45
C ALA A 255 -7.66 -3.86 21.11
N GLY A 256 -8.51 -4.71 21.72
CA GLY A 256 -9.80 -4.26 22.25
C GLY A 256 -10.80 -3.83 21.15
N VAL A 257 -10.53 -4.17 19.89
CA VAL A 257 -11.34 -3.76 18.75
C VAL A 257 -12.41 -4.80 18.44
N GLU A 258 -13.65 -4.35 18.44
CA GLU A 258 -14.83 -5.15 18.06
C GLU A 258 -15.18 -4.83 16.60
N VAL A 259 -15.06 -5.79 15.71
CA VAL A 259 -15.44 -5.65 14.29
C VAL A 259 -16.76 -6.35 14.06
N THR A 260 -17.81 -5.58 13.83
CA THR A 260 -19.18 -6.08 13.64
C THR A 260 -19.43 -6.51 12.19
N ASP A 261 -20.57 -7.17 11.93
CA ASP A 261 -20.99 -7.48 10.56
C ASP A 261 -21.37 -6.20 9.78
N ALA A 262 -21.83 -5.16 10.47
CA ALA A 262 -22.09 -3.85 9.85
C ALA A 262 -20.79 -3.19 9.38
N ASP A 263 -19.72 -3.24 10.21
CA ASP A 263 -18.39 -2.74 9.83
C ASP A 263 -17.84 -3.52 8.64
N LEU A 264 -17.93 -4.84 8.63
CA LEU A 264 -17.49 -5.66 7.51
C LEU A 264 -18.28 -5.40 6.24
N ARG A 265 -19.57 -5.07 6.35
CA ARG A 265 -20.39 -4.71 5.19
C ARG A 265 -19.95 -3.35 4.63
N TYR A 266 -19.86 -2.32 5.48
CA TYR A 266 -19.53 -0.96 5.06
C TYR A 266 -18.09 -0.90 4.52
N TRP A 267 -17.11 -1.27 5.35
CA TRP A 267 -15.70 -1.19 4.98
C TRP A 267 -15.30 -2.21 3.93
N GLY A 268 -16.00 -3.34 3.87
CA GLY A 268 -15.87 -4.28 2.75
C GLY A 268 -16.31 -3.64 1.43
N ALA A 269 -17.47 -2.95 1.42
CA ALA A 269 -17.93 -2.22 0.24
C ALA A 269 -16.95 -1.09 -0.15
N PHE A 270 -16.47 -0.32 0.84
CA PHE A 270 -15.45 0.72 0.62
C PHE A 270 -14.17 0.12 0.01
N ASN A 271 -13.63 -0.95 0.58
CA ASN A 271 -12.40 -1.56 0.11
C ASN A 271 -12.53 -2.17 -1.31
N TYR A 272 -13.68 -2.76 -1.64
CA TYR A 272 -13.94 -3.23 -3.00
C TYR A 272 -14.16 -2.06 -3.97
N PHE A 273 -14.80 -0.98 -3.55
CA PHE A 273 -14.92 0.26 -4.32
C PHE A 273 -13.55 0.88 -4.59
N LYS A 274 -12.74 1.09 -3.56
CA LYS A 274 -11.35 1.57 -3.63
C LYS A 274 -10.55 0.76 -4.65
N GLY A 275 -10.53 -0.57 -4.47
CA GLY A 275 -9.79 -1.45 -5.35
C GLY A 275 -10.34 -1.48 -6.77
N ALA A 276 -11.65 -1.42 -6.98
CA ALA A 276 -12.24 -1.32 -8.30
C ALA A 276 -11.88 -0.01 -9.02
N CYS A 277 -11.88 1.11 -8.30
CA CYS A 277 -11.44 2.40 -8.84
C CYS A 277 -9.95 2.39 -9.20
N ALA A 278 -9.11 1.86 -8.30
CA ALA A 278 -7.67 1.75 -8.50
C ALA A 278 -7.32 0.83 -9.68
N ASN A 279 -7.95 -0.34 -9.78
CA ASN A 279 -7.66 -1.33 -10.81
C ASN A 279 -7.91 -0.80 -12.24
N LEU A 280 -8.83 0.13 -12.43
CA LEU A 280 -9.07 0.74 -13.74
C LEU A 280 -7.85 1.51 -14.24
N SER A 281 -7.08 2.14 -13.37
CA SER A 281 -5.85 2.84 -13.75
C SER A 281 -4.80 1.90 -14.34
N CYS A 282 -4.84 0.61 -13.96
CA CYS A 282 -3.95 -0.41 -14.52
C CYS A 282 -4.16 -0.63 -16.02
N LEU A 283 -5.41 -0.52 -16.51
CA LEU A 283 -5.67 -0.60 -17.96
C LEU A 283 -5.07 0.58 -18.71
N VAL A 284 -5.15 1.78 -18.14
CA VAL A 284 -4.53 2.98 -18.70
C VAL A 284 -3.01 2.81 -18.72
N ALA A 285 -2.42 2.35 -17.63
CA ALA A 285 -0.99 2.08 -17.55
C ALA A 285 -0.54 0.99 -18.53
N PHE A 286 -1.34 -0.08 -18.70
CA PHE A 286 -1.06 -1.15 -19.67
C PHE A 286 -1.11 -0.64 -21.12
N ALA A 287 -2.03 0.27 -21.45
CA ALA A 287 -2.11 0.89 -22.77
C ALA A 287 -1.00 1.93 -23.02
N GLY A 288 -0.21 2.27 -22.02
CA GLY A 288 0.87 3.25 -22.10
C GLY A 288 2.14 2.72 -22.77
N PRO A 289 3.21 3.54 -22.82
CA PRO A 289 4.43 3.22 -23.55
C PRO A 289 5.26 2.07 -22.95
N ASN A 290 5.01 1.69 -21.70
CA ASN A 290 5.74 0.63 -20.97
C ASN A 290 4.77 -0.38 -20.36
N PRO A 291 4.03 -1.16 -21.16
CA PRO A 291 3.03 -2.08 -20.67
C PRO A 291 3.67 -3.21 -19.83
N ALA A 292 3.11 -3.46 -18.65
CA ALA A 292 3.45 -4.61 -17.82
C ALA A 292 2.28 -5.62 -17.84
N PRO A 293 2.51 -6.91 -18.16
CA PRO A 293 1.43 -7.90 -18.29
C PRO A 293 0.53 -8.04 -17.05
N ASN A 294 1.09 -7.88 -15.85
CA ASN A 294 0.33 -7.90 -14.60
C ASN A 294 -0.73 -6.79 -14.54
N MET A 295 -0.49 -5.62 -15.15
CA MET A 295 -1.47 -4.54 -15.21
C MET A 295 -2.72 -4.95 -16.00
N ALA A 296 -2.56 -5.72 -17.09
CA ALA A 296 -3.70 -6.26 -17.81
C ALA A 296 -4.54 -7.21 -16.94
N ILE A 297 -3.90 -8.09 -16.15
CA ILE A 297 -4.61 -9.02 -15.25
C ILE A 297 -5.36 -8.27 -14.17
N ILE A 298 -4.73 -7.27 -13.53
CA ILE A 298 -5.35 -6.44 -12.49
C ILE A 298 -6.54 -5.68 -13.06
N GLY A 299 -6.35 -4.97 -14.16
CA GLY A 299 -7.39 -4.16 -14.78
C GLY A 299 -8.53 -4.95 -15.45
N THR A 300 -8.43 -6.27 -15.58
CA THR A 300 -9.47 -7.12 -16.17
C THR A 300 -10.01 -8.14 -15.17
N ALA A 301 -9.30 -9.23 -14.92
CA ALA A 301 -9.80 -10.34 -14.09
C ALA A 301 -10.02 -9.95 -12.63
N LEU A 302 -9.05 -9.25 -12.03
CA LEU A 302 -9.19 -8.77 -10.66
C LEU A 302 -10.27 -7.69 -10.55
N GLN A 303 -10.32 -6.78 -11.51
CA GLN A 303 -11.37 -5.75 -11.60
C GLN A 303 -12.79 -6.34 -11.57
N GLN A 304 -13.06 -7.38 -12.35
CA GLN A 304 -14.37 -8.04 -12.36
C GLN A 304 -14.73 -8.65 -11.00
N THR A 305 -13.73 -9.18 -10.29
CA THR A 305 -13.93 -9.74 -8.94
C THR A 305 -14.34 -8.64 -7.97
N PHE A 306 -13.64 -7.50 -7.98
CA PHE A 306 -13.95 -6.36 -7.11
C PHE A 306 -15.33 -5.77 -7.41
N MET A 307 -15.65 -5.59 -8.69
CA MET A 307 -16.98 -5.11 -9.10
C MET A 307 -18.12 -6.03 -8.64
N ARG A 308 -17.94 -7.35 -8.74
CA ARG A 308 -18.93 -8.33 -8.28
C ARG A 308 -19.13 -8.27 -6.77
N GLN A 309 -18.05 -8.19 -5.99
CA GLN A 309 -18.13 -8.10 -4.54
C GLN A 309 -18.78 -6.78 -4.09
N LEU A 310 -18.42 -5.67 -4.73
CA LEU A 310 -19.07 -4.39 -4.48
C LEU A 310 -20.58 -4.49 -4.72
N ALA A 311 -21.00 -5.03 -5.88
CA ALA A 311 -22.42 -5.21 -6.20
C ALA A 311 -23.17 -6.04 -5.15
N ASN A 312 -22.55 -7.10 -4.63
CA ASN A 312 -23.18 -7.94 -3.59
C ASN A 312 -23.39 -7.20 -2.27
N LEU A 313 -22.47 -6.29 -1.91
CA LEU A 313 -22.54 -5.56 -0.64
C LEU A 313 -23.46 -4.34 -0.71
N VAL A 314 -23.48 -3.66 -1.85
CA VAL A 314 -24.28 -2.45 -2.06
C VAL A 314 -25.71 -2.82 -2.44
N GLY A 315 -25.92 -3.83 -3.29
CA GLY A 315 -27.23 -4.25 -3.80
C GLY A 315 -27.99 -5.22 -2.88
N GLY A 316 -27.35 -5.79 -1.86
CA GLY A 316 -28.01 -6.68 -0.88
C GLY A 316 -28.80 -5.83 0.13
N THR A 317 -30.12 -5.74 -0.06
CA THR A 317 -31.08 -5.23 0.93
C THR A 317 -31.35 -6.27 2.01
#